data_9a338df21e5c30ef06e2cd681e0c8847
#
_entry.id   9a338df21e5c30ef06e2cd681e0c8847
#
_cell.length_a   1.000
_cell.length_b   1.000
_cell.length_c   1.000
_cell.angle_alpha   90.00
_cell.angle_beta   90.00
_cell.angle_gamma   90.00
#
_symmetry.space_group_name_H-M   'P 1'
#
loop_
_entity.id
_entity.type
_entity.pdbx_description
1 polymer ?
#
loop_
_entity_poly.entity_id
_entity_poly.type
_entity_poly.pdbx_seq_one_letter_code
_entity_poly.pdbx_strand_id
1 'polypeptide(L)'
;MRKVSTFFSDFNQKDMVIPIKIVSFVIELNYSNTMYGKMKDFLSQTLAEIKEAGLYKEERLIESAQQAVITVKGKEVLNFCANNYLGLSNHPRLIKASQEMMNNRGYGMSSVRFICGTQDIHKELEAAITVKGKEVLNFCANNYLGLSNHPRLIKASQEMMNRRGYGMSSVRFICGTQDIHKELEAAISDYFQTEDTILYAACFDANGGVFEPLFSDQDAIISDSLNHASIIDGVRLCKAKRYRYANADMNELEKCLQEAQAQRFRIIVTDGVFSMDGNVAPMDQICDLAEKYDALVMVDESHSAGVVGATGHGVSELYKTHGRVDIYTGTLGKAFGGALGGFTTGRKEIIDLLRQRSRPYLFSNSLAPGIIGASLEVFKILKESNALHDKLVENVNYFRDKMTAAGFDIKPTQSAICAVMLYDAKLSQIYAARMQEEGIYVTGFYYPVVPKDQARIRVQISAGHEKEHLDKCIAAFIKVGKELGVLK
;
A
#
# COMPACT_ATOMS: atom_id res chain seq x y z
N MET A 1 13.34 29.78 -15.85
CA MET A 1 13.04 30.11 -17.25
C MET A 1 13.66 31.43 -17.76
N ARG A 2 13.69 32.55 -17.03
CA ARG A 2 14.25 33.82 -17.55
C ARG A 2 15.76 33.84 -17.83
N LYS A 3 16.59 32.98 -17.23
CA LYS A 3 18.05 32.93 -17.50
C LYS A 3 18.43 32.00 -18.66
N VAL A 4 17.54 31.11 -19.10
CA VAL A 4 17.77 30.21 -20.24
C VAL A 4 17.36 30.87 -21.56
N SER A 5 16.39 31.78 -21.55
CA SER A 5 15.94 32.50 -22.76
C SER A 5 16.98 33.45 -23.32
N THR A 6 17.90 33.98 -22.48
CA THR A 6 18.94 34.90 -22.91
C THR A 6 20.16 34.25 -23.56
N PHE A 7 20.31 32.88 -23.37
CA PHE A 7 21.43 32.14 -23.95
C PHE A 7 21.14 31.66 -25.40
N PHE A 8 19.88 31.64 -25.80
CA PHE A 8 19.45 31.13 -27.12
C PHE A 8 19.06 32.21 -28.12
N SER A 9 19.13 33.50 -27.78
CA SER A 9 18.75 34.61 -28.68
C SER A 9 19.68 34.84 -29.86
N ASP A 10 20.89 34.23 -29.86
CA ASP A 10 21.91 34.49 -30.88
C ASP A 10 22.19 33.32 -31.83
N PHE A 11 21.34 32.26 -31.83
CA PHE A 11 21.54 31.08 -32.69
C PHE A 11 20.48 31.00 -33.80
N ASN A 12 20.95 30.81 -35.02
CA ASN A 12 20.13 30.68 -36.23
C ASN A 12 19.46 29.30 -36.32
N GLN A 13 18.16 29.24 -36.61
CA GLN A 13 17.24 28.13 -36.44
C GLN A 13 17.46 26.88 -37.36
N LYS A 14 18.50 26.80 -38.15
CA LYS A 14 18.60 25.76 -39.20
C LYS A 14 19.52 24.55 -38.92
N ASP A 15 20.40 24.60 -37.90
CA ASP A 15 21.35 23.51 -37.63
C ASP A 15 21.61 23.25 -36.14
N MET A 16 20.58 23.29 -35.31
CA MET A 16 20.74 23.13 -33.85
C MET A 16 20.68 21.67 -33.42
N VAL A 17 21.76 20.92 -33.66
CA VAL A 17 22.03 19.67 -32.90
C VAL A 17 22.65 20.08 -31.55
N ILE A 18 21.80 20.22 -30.53
CA ILE A 18 22.30 20.48 -29.15
C ILE A 18 23.09 19.21 -28.74
N PRO A 19 24.40 19.33 -28.41
CA PRO A 19 25.18 18.18 -27.98
C PRO A 19 24.51 17.49 -26.77
N ILE A 20 24.38 16.18 -26.82
CA ILE A 20 23.76 15.36 -25.74
C ILE A 20 24.32 15.73 -24.36
N LYS A 21 25.61 16.10 -24.27
CA LYS A 21 26.25 16.57 -23.04
C LYS A 21 25.68 17.89 -22.48
N ILE A 22 25.23 18.81 -23.34
CA ILE A 22 24.60 20.06 -22.89
C ILE A 22 23.19 19.79 -22.41
N VAL A 23 22.45 18.94 -23.12
CA VAL A 23 21.11 18.51 -22.69
C VAL A 23 21.19 17.77 -21.35
N SER A 24 22.11 16.81 -21.19
CA SER A 24 22.38 16.14 -19.90
C SER A 24 22.75 17.11 -18.80
N PHE A 25 23.64 18.05 -19.06
CA PHE A 25 24.07 19.06 -18.07
C PHE A 25 22.94 20.01 -17.66
N VAL A 26 22.07 20.42 -18.59
CA VAL A 26 20.91 21.27 -18.30
C VAL A 26 19.85 20.46 -17.53
N ILE A 27 19.67 19.19 -17.84
CA ILE A 27 18.79 18.28 -17.10
C ILE A 27 19.33 18.07 -15.69
N GLU A 28 20.61 17.79 -15.50
CA GLU A 28 21.25 17.64 -14.18
C GLU A 28 21.16 18.92 -13.35
N LEU A 29 21.40 20.10 -13.94
CA LEU A 29 21.28 21.38 -13.25
C LEU A 29 19.84 21.71 -12.85
N ASN A 30 18.85 21.36 -13.67
CA ASN A 30 17.44 21.53 -13.30
C ASN A 30 17.03 20.55 -12.22
N TYR A 31 17.51 19.32 -12.28
CA TYR A 31 17.21 18.28 -11.29
C TYR A 31 17.82 18.59 -9.91
N SER A 32 19.07 19.06 -9.86
CA SER A 32 19.73 19.43 -8.61
C SER A 32 19.08 20.62 -7.87
N ASN A 33 18.31 21.45 -8.58
CA ASN A 33 17.58 22.56 -7.99
C ASN A 33 16.19 22.20 -7.45
N THR A 34 15.68 21.00 -7.73
CA THR A 34 14.39 20.52 -7.17
C THR A 34 14.53 20.13 -5.70
N MET A 35 13.40 20.04 -4.98
CA MET A 35 13.38 19.58 -3.58
C MET A 35 14.05 18.21 -3.46
N TYR A 36 13.72 17.27 -4.34
CA TYR A 36 14.36 15.96 -4.32
C TYR A 36 15.86 16.05 -4.63
N GLY A 37 16.29 16.86 -5.58
CA GLY A 37 17.71 17.05 -5.87
C GLY A 37 18.51 17.47 -4.64
N LYS A 38 18.02 18.49 -3.91
CA LYS A 38 18.63 18.95 -2.64
C LYS A 38 18.61 17.85 -1.56
N MET A 39 17.51 17.12 -1.46
CA MET A 39 17.38 16.02 -0.51
C MET A 39 18.29 14.84 -0.89
N LYS A 40 18.44 14.52 -2.17
CA LYS A 40 19.36 13.50 -2.68
C LYS A 40 20.79 13.76 -2.24
N ASP A 41 21.26 14.98 -2.39
CA ASP A 41 22.62 15.37 -1.97
C ASP A 41 22.79 15.18 -0.45
N PHE A 42 21.81 15.64 0.33
CA PHE A 42 21.80 15.45 1.80
C PHE A 42 21.78 13.96 2.20
N LEU A 43 20.95 13.13 1.56
CA LEU A 43 20.87 11.70 1.83
C LEU A 43 22.15 10.98 1.44
N SER A 44 22.73 11.33 0.29
CA SER A 44 23.97 10.75 -0.21
C SER A 44 25.15 11.05 0.74
N GLN A 45 25.24 12.30 1.21
CA GLN A 45 26.23 12.68 2.21
C GLN A 45 26.01 11.93 3.52
N THR A 46 24.78 11.85 4.02
CA THR A 46 24.44 11.11 5.25
C THR A 46 24.82 9.62 5.14
N LEU A 47 24.54 8.98 3.99
CA LEU A 47 24.92 7.59 3.74
C LEU A 47 26.46 7.42 3.68
N ALA A 48 27.18 8.38 3.12
CA ALA A 48 28.64 8.38 3.10
C ALA A 48 29.21 8.48 4.52
N GLU A 49 28.69 9.39 5.34
CA GLU A 49 29.07 9.54 6.75
C GLU A 49 28.82 8.27 7.55
N ILE A 50 27.68 7.59 7.34
CA ILE A 50 27.37 6.29 7.97
C ILE A 50 28.39 5.22 7.56
N LYS A 51 28.82 5.21 6.28
CA LYS A 51 29.84 4.27 5.78
C LYS A 51 31.23 4.57 6.37
N GLU A 52 31.64 5.84 6.37
CA GLU A 52 32.92 6.27 6.91
C GLU A 52 33.04 5.97 8.40
N ALA A 53 31.97 6.14 9.16
CA ALA A 53 31.88 5.78 10.56
C ALA A 53 31.86 4.25 10.83
N GLY A 54 31.81 3.41 9.80
CA GLY A 54 31.73 1.94 9.94
C GLY A 54 30.36 1.45 10.45
N LEU A 55 29.34 2.29 10.38
CA LEU A 55 27.99 2.00 10.91
C LEU A 55 27.02 1.48 9.85
N TYR A 56 27.44 1.36 8.61
CA TYR A 56 26.61 0.91 7.51
C TYR A 56 26.23 -0.57 7.65
N LYS A 57 24.93 -0.85 7.65
CA LYS A 57 24.39 -2.21 7.79
C LYS A 57 24.22 -2.81 6.40
N GLU A 58 25.04 -3.81 6.08
CA GLU A 58 24.92 -4.58 4.84
C GLU A 58 23.99 -5.77 5.04
N GLU A 59 23.05 -5.97 4.13
CA GLU A 59 22.20 -7.16 4.10
C GLU A 59 22.99 -8.33 3.48
N ARG A 60 23.16 -9.40 4.26
CA ARG A 60 23.77 -10.64 3.80
C ARG A 60 22.69 -11.54 3.22
N LEU A 61 22.79 -11.89 1.94
CA LEU A 61 21.83 -12.74 1.27
C LEU A 61 22.05 -14.20 1.64
N ILE A 62 21.01 -14.83 2.17
CA ILE A 62 20.94 -16.26 2.42
C ILE A 62 20.22 -16.92 1.24
N GLU A 63 20.83 -17.97 0.68
CA GLU A 63 20.34 -18.69 -0.50
C GLU A 63 19.64 -20.02 -0.16
N SER A 64 19.50 -20.31 1.12
CA SER A 64 18.92 -21.53 1.69
C SER A 64 17.80 -21.24 2.68
N ALA A 65 17.17 -22.30 3.23
CA ALA A 65 16.29 -22.19 4.38
C ALA A 65 17.07 -21.75 5.64
N GLN A 66 16.35 -21.14 6.60
CA GLN A 66 16.92 -20.70 7.87
C GLN A 66 17.11 -21.90 8.82
N GLN A 67 18.37 -22.27 9.05
CA GLN A 67 18.77 -23.40 9.87
C GLN A 67 20.20 -23.23 10.40
N ALA A 68 20.76 -24.27 11.07
CA ALA A 68 22.12 -24.21 11.65
C ALA A 68 23.23 -24.09 10.56
N VAL A 69 23.00 -24.67 9.40
CA VAL A 69 23.88 -24.53 8.22
C VAL A 69 23.10 -23.80 7.14
N ILE A 70 23.61 -22.68 6.67
CA ILE A 70 23.00 -21.86 5.62
C ILE A 70 23.96 -21.65 4.46
N THR A 71 23.41 -21.34 3.28
CA THR A 71 24.20 -20.99 2.11
C THR A 71 24.28 -19.49 1.96
N VAL A 72 25.51 -18.94 1.86
CA VAL A 72 25.78 -17.52 1.63
C VAL A 72 26.85 -17.42 0.55
N LYS A 73 26.57 -16.72 -0.55
CA LYS A 73 27.46 -16.60 -1.74
C LYS A 73 27.93 -17.97 -2.24
N GLY A 74 26.99 -18.91 -2.35
CA GLY A 74 27.24 -20.28 -2.84
C GLY A 74 28.05 -21.17 -1.87
N LYS A 75 28.36 -20.73 -0.65
CA LYS A 75 29.12 -21.50 0.33
C LYS A 75 28.27 -21.84 1.55
N GLU A 76 28.42 -23.06 2.07
CA GLU A 76 27.83 -23.45 3.34
C GLU A 76 28.60 -22.84 4.50
N VAL A 77 27.88 -22.23 5.41
CA VAL A 77 28.41 -21.63 6.64
C VAL A 77 27.54 -21.97 7.85
N LEU A 78 28.15 -22.05 9.03
CA LEU A 78 27.45 -22.22 10.29
C LEU A 78 26.79 -20.90 10.69
N ASN A 79 25.51 -20.95 11.03
CA ASN A 79 24.70 -19.80 11.40
C ASN A 79 24.53 -19.68 12.91
N PHE A 80 25.24 -18.74 13.51
CA PHE A 80 25.15 -18.39 14.94
C PHE A 80 24.44 -17.06 15.18
N CYS A 81 23.78 -16.48 14.15
CA CYS A 81 23.16 -15.14 14.22
C CYS A 81 21.65 -15.19 14.37
N ALA A 82 20.99 -16.29 13.98
CA ALA A 82 19.54 -16.38 13.99
C ALA A 82 18.97 -16.62 15.40
N ASN A 83 17.82 -16.03 15.68
CA ASN A 83 17.03 -16.27 16.89
C ASN A 83 16.22 -17.58 16.79
N ASN A 84 16.71 -18.56 16.03
CA ASN A 84 16.07 -19.86 15.80
C ASN A 84 16.42 -20.84 16.92
N TYR A 85 16.20 -20.43 18.17
CA TYR A 85 16.67 -21.13 19.38
C TYR A 85 16.21 -22.59 19.47
N LEU A 86 15.02 -22.92 18.99
CA LEU A 86 14.45 -24.27 19.01
C LEU A 86 14.59 -24.98 17.66
N GLY A 87 15.25 -24.39 16.68
CA GLY A 87 15.43 -24.98 15.35
C GLY A 87 14.13 -25.12 14.53
N LEU A 88 13.10 -24.34 14.84
CA LEU A 88 11.75 -24.51 14.27
C LEU A 88 11.52 -23.78 12.94
N SER A 89 12.38 -22.85 12.54
CA SER A 89 12.19 -22.04 11.33
C SER A 89 12.10 -22.85 10.03
N ASN A 90 12.67 -24.05 10.00
CA ASN A 90 12.60 -24.97 8.86
C ASN A 90 12.11 -26.36 9.28
N HIS A 91 11.28 -26.45 10.35
CA HIS A 91 10.84 -27.73 10.87
C HIS A 91 9.73 -28.33 9.98
N PRO A 92 9.86 -29.59 9.47
CA PRO A 92 8.91 -30.17 8.51
C PRO A 92 7.46 -30.21 8.99
N ARG A 93 7.25 -30.45 10.30
CA ARG A 93 5.89 -30.47 10.88
C ARG A 93 5.23 -29.10 10.86
N LEU A 94 5.98 -27.98 11.02
CA LEU A 94 5.43 -26.62 10.93
C LEU A 94 5.09 -26.28 9.50
N ILE A 95 5.96 -26.62 8.55
CA ILE A 95 5.70 -26.44 7.11
C ILE A 95 4.42 -27.19 6.73
N LYS A 96 4.32 -28.47 7.06
CA LYS A 96 3.15 -29.30 6.77
C LYS A 96 1.86 -28.73 7.38
N ALA A 97 1.87 -28.37 8.67
CA ALA A 97 0.73 -27.80 9.35
C ALA A 97 0.28 -26.46 8.72
N SER A 98 1.24 -25.61 8.31
CA SER A 98 0.94 -24.36 7.61
C SER A 98 0.31 -24.61 6.23
N GLN A 99 0.82 -25.59 5.49
CA GLN A 99 0.29 -25.99 4.18
C GLN A 99 -1.14 -26.55 4.29
N GLU A 100 -1.39 -27.43 5.28
CA GLU A 100 -2.73 -27.96 5.56
C GLU A 100 -3.69 -26.82 5.93
N MET A 101 -3.26 -25.87 6.73
CA MET A 101 -4.08 -24.71 7.10
C MET A 101 -4.42 -23.87 5.87
N MET A 102 -3.46 -23.60 4.98
CA MET A 102 -3.73 -22.85 3.74
C MET A 102 -4.70 -23.57 2.82
N ASN A 103 -4.60 -24.89 2.70
CA ASN A 103 -5.54 -25.68 1.91
C ASN A 103 -6.98 -25.62 2.48
N ASN A 104 -7.10 -25.50 3.81
CA ASN A 104 -8.39 -25.50 4.49
C ASN A 104 -8.98 -24.09 4.69
N ARG A 105 -8.15 -23.03 4.67
CA ARG A 105 -8.52 -21.66 5.11
C ARG A 105 -8.18 -20.56 4.12
N GLY A 106 -7.49 -20.88 3.04
CA GLY A 106 -6.95 -19.90 2.11
C GLY A 106 -5.62 -19.29 2.58
N TYR A 107 -5.06 -18.44 1.72
CA TYR A 107 -3.75 -17.82 1.91
C TYR A 107 -3.82 -16.54 2.77
N GLY A 108 -4.81 -15.69 2.56
CA GLY A 108 -4.89 -14.38 3.20
C GLY A 108 -6.27 -14.01 3.73
N MET A 109 -6.31 -13.03 4.62
CA MET A 109 -7.55 -12.54 5.26
C MET A 109 -8.11 -11.26 4.64
N SER A 110 -7.29 -10.48 3.97
CA SER A 110 -7.63 -9.19 3.35
C SER A 110 -8.45 -8.26 4.25
N SER A 111 -8.34 -8.39 5.57
CA SER A 111 -9.12 -7.62 6.52
C SER A 111 -8.47 -7.50 7.89
N VAL A 112 -8.80 -6.44 8.62
CA VAL A 112 -8.44 -6.29 10.03
C VAL A 112 -9.41 -7.09 10.91
N ARG A 113 -8.95 -7.51 12.11
CA ARG A 113 -9.67 -8.45 12.98
C ARG A 113 -11.07 -8.00 13.37
N PHE A 114 -11.29 -6.73 13.65
CA PHE A 114 -12.59 -6.23 14.11
C PHE A 114 -13.65 -6.08 12.98
N ILE A 115 -13.24 -6.20 11.71
CA ILE A 115 -14.16 -6.18 10.55
C ILE A 115 -14.53 -7.63 10.18
N CYS A 116 -13.68 -8.30 9.43
CA CYS A 116 -13.89 -9.71 9.03
C CYS A 116 -12.57 -10.52 9.03
N GLY A 117 -11.52 -10.02 9.66
CA GLY A 117 -10.21 -10.68 9.76
C GLY A 117 -10.06 -11.64 10.94
N THR A 118 -11.15 -12.00 11.63
CA THR A 118 -11.14 -13.04 12.66
C THR A 118 -11.81 -14.27 12.11
N GLN A 119 -11.02 -15.34 11.93
CA GLN A 119 -11.55 -16.64 11.61
C GLN A 119 -11.70 -17.47 12.89
N ASP A 120 -12.91 -17.98 13.10
CA ASP A 120 -13.15 -19.11 14.01
C ASP A 120 -13.17 -20.35 13.14
N ILE A 121 -11.99 -20.82 12.75
CA ILE A 121 -11.79 -22.02 11.94
C ILE A 121 -12.79 -22.11 10.75
N HIS A 122 -12.76 -21.16 9.81
CA HIS A 122 -13.69 -21.17 8.66
C HIS A 122 -12.99 -21.37 7.32
N LYS A 123 -13.69 -22.09 6.44
CA LYS A 123 -13.38 -22.21 5.02
C LYS A 123 -13.72 -20.90 4.31
N GLU A 124 -12.82 -20.48 3.43
CA GLU A 124 -13.05 -19.60 2.28
C GLU A 124 -13.21 -18.10 2.55
N LEU A 125 -12.25 -17.32 2.00
CA LEU A 125 -12.30 -15.88 1.87
C LEU A 125 -12.39 -15.46 0.40
N GLU A 126 -13.25 -16.14 -0.35
CA GLU A 126 -13.71 -15.68 -1.66
C GLU A 126 -14.91 -14.73 -1.47
N ALA A 127 -15.92 -14.86 -2.31
CA ALA A 127 -17.14 -14.07 -2.18
C ALA A 127 -17.99 -14.43 -0.96
N ALA A 128 -17.81 -15.60 -0.34
CA ALA A 128 -18.59 -16.08 0.79
C ALA A 128 -17.72 -16.49 1.99
N ILE A 129 -18.25 -16.28 3.19
CA ILE A 129 -17.66 -16.72 4.47
C ILE A 129 -18.72 -17.36 5.37
N THR A 130 -18.29 -18.14 6.35
CA THR A 130 -19.22 -18.70 7.34
C THR A 130 -19.20 -17.85 8.62
N VAL A 131 -20.35 -17.34 9.03
CA VAL A 131 -20.53 -16.58 10.28
C VAL A 131 -21.59 -17.29 11.14
N LYS A 132 -21.22 -17.68 12.37
CA LYS A 132 -22.11 -18.41 13.28
C LYS A 132 -22.77 -19.63 12.63
N GLY A 133 -22.01 -20.39 11.83
CA GLY A 133 -22.47 -21.60 11.15
C GLY A 133 -23.35 -21.36 9.91
N LYS A 134 -23.53 -20.12 9.48
CA LYS A 134 -24.28 -19.78 8.25
C LYS A 134 -23.33 -19.18 7.22
N GLU A 135 -23.47 -19.61 5.98
CA GLU A 135 -22.77 -19.00 4.85
C GLU A 135 -23.39 -17.64 4.52
N VAL A 136 -22.55 -16.62 4.37
CA VAL A 136 -22.95 -15.27 4.01
C VAL A 136 -21.98 -14.72 2.95
N LEU A 137 -22.48 -13.88 2.04
CA LEU A 137 -21.65 -13.19 1.07
C LEU A 137 -20.87 -12.06 1.74
N ASN A 138 -19.56 -12.02 1.50
CA ASN A 138 -18.65 -11.08 2.16
C ASN A 138 -18.39 -9.82 1.33
N PHE A 139 -18.92 -8.70 1.80
CA PHE A 139 -18.72 -7.38 1.21
C PHE A 139 -17.92 -6.44 2.14
N CYS A 140 -17.15 -6.99 3.08
CA CYS A 140 -16.30 -6.23 4.01
C CYS A 140 -14.81 -6.37 3.76
N ALA A 141 -14.35 -7.48 3.16
CA ALA A 141 -12.94 -7.76 2.97
C ALA A 141 -12.32 -6.86 1.90
N ASN A 142 -11.10 -6.40 2.14
CA ASN A 142 -10.32 -5.63 1.16
C ASN A 142 -9.69 -6.56 0.08
N ASN A 143 -10.34 -7.67 -0.25
CA ASN A 143 -9.90 -8.67 -1.24
C ASN A 143 -10.28 -8.23 -2.67
N TYR A 144 -9.85 -7.04 -3.06
CA TYR A 144 -10.30 -6.36 -4.28
C TYR A 144 -10.14 -7.20 -5.55
N LEU A 145 -9.04 -7.93 -5.69
CA LEU A 145 -8.75 -8.78 -6.85
C LEU A 145 -9.18 -10.24 -6.67
N GLY A 146 -9.79 -10.61 -5.53
CA GLY A 146 -10.22 -12.00 -5.28
C GLY A 146 -9.06 -12.98 -5.04
N LEU A 147 -7.85 -12.51 -4.68
CA LEU A 147 -6.64 -13.33 -4.65
C LEU A 147 -6.41 -14.07 -3.31
N SER A 148 -7.16 -13.75 -2.25
CA SER A 148 -6.88 -14.28 -0.89
C SER A 148 -6.99 -15.82 -0.77
N ASN A 149 -7.72 -16.47 -1.65
CA ASN A 149 -7.83 -17.93 -1.73
C ASN A 149 -7.45 -18.49 -3.12
N HIS A 150 -6.70 -17.71 -3.91
CA HIS A 150 -6.37 -18.09 -5.28
C HIS A 150 -5.43 -19.30 -5.30
N PRO A 151 -5.73 -20.39 -6.06
CA PRO A 151 -4.95 -21.65 -6.04
C PRO A 151 -3.47 -21.46 -6.36
N ARG A 152 -3.14 -20.56 -7.30
CA ARG A 152 -1.74 -20.25 -7.66
C ARG A 152 -0.97 -19.65 -6.48
N LEU A 153 -1.60 -18.77 -5.66
CA LEU A 153 -0.96 -18.18 -4.49
C LEU A 153 -0.71 -19.21 -3.40
N ILE A 154 -1.70 -20.06 -3.13
CA ILE A 154 -1.56 -21.16 -2.17
C ILE A 154 -0.39 -22.06 -2.58
N LYS A 155 -0.37 -22.48 -3.84
CA LYS A 155 0.70 -23.33 -4.39
C LYS A 155 2.07 -22.65 -4.29
N ALA A 156 2.20 -21.41 -4.73
CA ALA A 156 3.46 -20.66 -4.68
C ALA A 156 3.97 -20.47 -3.25
N SER A 157 3.06 -20.19 -2.30
CA SER A 157 3.41 -20.11 -0.87
C SER A 157 3.93 -21.46 -0.34
N GLN A 158 3.27 -22.57 -0.65
CA GLN A 158 3.67 -23.91 -0.22
C GLN A 158 5.02 -24.34 -0.81
N GLU A 159 5.23 -24.09 -2.10
CA GLU A 159 6.50 -24.38 -2.78
C GLU A 159 7.65 -23.56 -2.19
N MET A 160 7.40 -22.27 -1.89
CA MET A 160 8.40 -21.41 -1.29
C MET A 160 8.76 -21.86 0.14
N MET A 161 7.79 -22.28 0.95
CA MET A 161 8.07 -22.85 2.27
C MET A 161 8.87 -24.15 2.21
N ASN A 162 8.59 -25.02 1.23
CA ASN A 162 9.38 -26.24 1.03
C ASN A 162 10.84 -25.92 0.66
N ARG A 163 11.06 -24.85 -0.12
CA ARG A 163 12.39 -24.45 -0.62
C ARG A 163 13.18 -23.59 0.36
N ARG A 164 12.51 -22.71 1.13
CA ARG A 164 13.14 -21.65 1.92
C ARG A 164 12.80 -21.68 3.41
N GLY A 165 11.97 -22.63 3.85
CA GLY A 165 11.56 -22.79 5.23
C GLY A 165 10.29 -22.03 5.59
N TYR A 166 9.83 -22.24 6.83
CA TYR A 166 8.63 -21.62 7.39
C TYR A 166 8.82 -20.17 7.78
N GLY A 167 9.98 -19.83 8.38
CA GLY A 167 10.24 -18.49 8.91
C GLY A 167 11.70 -18.10 8.93
N MET A 168 11.97 -16.84 9.21
CA MET A 168 13.33 -16.25 9.14
C MET A 168 14.04 -16.20 10.49
N SER A 169 13.32 -16.09 11.61
CA SER A 169 13.86 -15.95 12.96
C SER A 169 14.98 -14.90 13.07
N SER A 170 14.91 -13.83 12.29
CA SER A 170 15.88 -12.75 12.29
C SER A 170 15.35 -11.49 11.59
N VAL A 171 15.94 -10.37 11.94
CA VAL A 171 15.77 -9.09 11.24
C VAL A 171 16.63 -9.04 9.98
N ARG A 172 16.27 -8.18 9.04
CA ARG A 172 16.83 -8.12 7.69
C ARG A 172 18.37 -7.99 7.67
N PHE A 173 18.95 -7.05 8.41
CA PHE A 173 20.39 -6.72 8.33
C PHE A 173 21.30 -7.72 9.06
N ILE A 174 20.76 -8.59 9.93
CA ILE A 174 21.57 -9.61 10.63
C ILE A 174 21.69 -10.87 9.75
N CYS A 175 20.66 -11.71 9.76
CA CYS A 175 20.58 -12.91 8.93
C CYS A 175 19.13 -13.24 8.51
N GLY A 176 18.30 -12.21 8.34
CA GLY A 176 16.91 -12.33 7.93
C GLY A 176 16.64 -11.98 6.47
N THR A 177 17.66 -11.79 5.64
CA THR A 177 17.46 -11.50 4.21
C THR A 177 17.82 -12.71 3.38
N GLN A 178 16.85 -13.25 2.64
CA GLN A 178 17.07 -14.22 1.56
C GLN A 178 17.03 -13.49 0.21
N ASP A 179 17.59 -14.13 -0.83
CA ASP A 179 17.54 -13.67 -2.22
C ASP A 179 16.10 -13.37 -2.68
N ILE A 180 15.13 -14.20 -2.28
CA ILE A 180 13.71 -14.02 -2.59
C ILE A 180 13.11 -12.70 -2.09
N HIS A 181 13.64 -12.12 -1.01
CA HIS A 181 13.22 -10.78 -0.56
C HIS A 181 13.61 -9.71 -1.58
N LYS A 182 14.83 -9.83 -2.15
CA LYS A 182 15.30 -8.92 -3.20
C LYS A 182 14.53 -9.10 -4.51
N GLU A 183 14.13 -10.34 -4.85
CA GLU A 183 13.26 -10.62 -5.99
C GLU A 183 11.91 -9.89 -5.83
N LEU A 184 11.31 -9.94 -4.62
CA LEU A 184 10.04 -9.23 -4.37
C LEU A 184 10.21 -7.71 -4.35
N GLU A 185 11.28 -7.18 -3.76
CA GLU A 185 11.62 -5.75 -3.80
C GLU A 185 11.73 -5.27 -5.25
N ALA A 186 12.40 -6.01 -6.12
CA ALA A 186 12.51 -5.69 -7.54
C ALA A 186 11.16 -5.78 -8.28
N ALA A 187 10.33 -6.78 -7.99
CA ALA A 187 9.01 -6.92 -8.60
C ALA A 187 8.07 -5.76 -8.23
N ILE A 188 8.14 -5.26 -6.99
CA ILE A 188 7.38 -4.09 -6.55
C ILE A 188 7.90 -2.83 -7.25
N SER A 189 9.22 -2.66 -7.33
CA SER A 189 9.82 -1.51 -8.05
C SER A 189 9.42 -1.48 -9.52
N ASP A 190 9.41 -2.64 -10.20
CA ASP A 190 8.96 -2.78 -11.60
C ASP A 190 7.48 -2.37 -11.74
N TYR A 191 6.62 -2.84 -10.83
CA TYR A 191 5.19 -2.52 -10.84
C TYR A 191 4.91 -1.02 -10.65
N PHE A 192 5.60 -0.36 -9.72
CA PHE A 192 5.43 1.07 -9.43
C PHE A 192 6.31 1.99 -10.29
N GLN A 193 7.17 1.42 -11.15
CA GLN A 193 8.16 2.15 -11.96
C GLN A 193 9.06 3.04 -11.10
N THR A 194 9.57 2.49 -10.00
CA THR A 194 10.42 3.16 -9.03
C THR A 194 11.85 2.61 -9.05
N GLU A 195 12.77 3.29 -8.36
CA GLU A 195 14.18 2.95 -8.40
C GLU A 195 14.54 1.80 -7.43
N ASP A 196 13.87 1.72 -6.27
CA ASP A 196 14.15 0.69 -5.26
C ASP A 196 12.97 0.52 -4.29
N THR A 197 12.96 -0.58 -3.54
CA THR A 197 11.90 -0.96 -2.60
C THR A 197 12.48 -1.54 -1.31
N ILE A 198 11.82 -1.28 -0.17
CA ILE A 198 12.10 -1.86 1.14
C ILE A 198 10.83 -2.51 1.68
N LEU A 199 10.94 -3.75 2.21
CA LEU A 199 9.83 -4.53 2.74
C LEU A 199 9.68 -4.37 4.25
N TYR A 200 8.44 -4.34 4.73
CA TYR A 200 8.06 -4.29 6.15
C TYR A 200 7.07 -5.40 6.50
N ALA A 201 6.85 -5.64 7.80
CA ALA A 201 5.85 -6.60 8.26
C ALA A 201 4.41 -6.20 7.90
N ALA A 202 4.12 -4.90 7.85
CA ALA A 202 2.84 -4.34 7.42
C ALA A 202 3.04 -2.93 6.84
N CYS A 203 2.05 -2.40 6.10
CA CYS A 203 2.07 -1.00 5.66
C CYS A 203 1.99 -0.01 6.84
N PHE A 204 1.41 -0.43 7.97
CA PHE A 204 1.45 0.35 9.20
C PHE A 204 2.89 0.64 9.62
N ASP A 205 3.76 -0.36 9.56
CA ASP A 205 5.19 -0.25 9.84
C ASP A 205 5.93 0.57 8.78
N ALA A 206 5.56 0.41 7.50
CA ALA A 206 6.11 1.19 6.40
C ALA A 206 5.86 2.69 6.62
N ASN A 207 4.59 3.09 6.84
CA ASN A 207 4.21 4.47 7.11
C ASN A 207 4.86 5.02 8.40
N GLY A 208 4.88 4.22 9.48
CA GLY A 208 5.53 4.59 10.72
C GLY A 208 7.04 4.74 10.61
N GLY A 209 7.65 4.06 9.65
CA GLY A 209 9.10 4.01 9.46
C GLY A 209 9.69 5.02 8.47
N VAL A 210 8.86 5.85 7.81
CA VAL A 210 9.34 6.79 6.78
C VAL A 210 9.82 8.11 7.37
N PHE A 211 9.07 8.72 8.27
CA PHE A 211 9.23 10.14 8.58
C PHE A 211 10.44 10.44 9.50
N GLU A 212 10.59 9.72 10.60
CA GLU A 212 11.70 9.95 11.56
C GLU A 212 13.09 9.80 10.93
N PRO A 213 13.35 8.80 10.04
CA PRO A 213 14.65 8.69 9.40
C PRO A 213 15.01 9.78 8.41
N LEU A 214 13.99 10.37 7.77
CA LEU A 214 14.16 11.30 6.63
C LEU A 214 14.08 12.77 7.04
N PHE A 215 13.30 13.09 8.09
CA PHE A 215 12.97 14.48 8.44
C PHE A 215 13.31 14.80 9.89
N SER A 216 13.62 16.06 10.15
CA SER A 216 13.99 16.61 11.45
C SER A 216 13.12 17.83 11.80
N ASP A 217 13.44 18.51 12.89
CA ASP A 217 12.80 19.76 13.32
C ASP A 217 12.99 20.94 12.34
N GLN A 218 13.94 20.83 11.39
CA GLN A 218 14.15 21.82 10.33
C GLN A 218 13.19 21.66 9.14
N ASP A 219 12.43 20.57 9.10
CA ASP A 219 11.66 20.16 7.94
C ASP A 219 10.14 20.30 8.20
N ALA A 220 9.32 20.13 7.15
CA ALA A 220 7.87 20.19 7.23
C ALA A 220 7.20 18.95 6.63
N ILE A 221 6.15 18.49 7.30
CA ILE A 221 5.25 17.45 6.79
C ILE A 221 3.85 18.07 6.67
N ILE A 222 3.30 18.06 5.44
CA ILE A 222 1.99 18.60 5.10
C ILE A 222 1.06 17.43 4.79
N SER A 223 0.16 17.10 5.72
CA SER A 223 -0.63 15.86 5.72
C SER A 223 -2.11 16.15 5.48
N ASP A 224 -2.75 15.36 4.60
CA ASP A 224 -4.21 15.34 4.49
C ASP A 224 -4.84 14.93 5.83
N SER A 225 -5.96 15.53 6.15
CA SER A 225 -6.65 15.37 7.44
C SER A 225 -7.31 14.00 7.63
N LEU A 226 -7.61 13.29 6.54
CA LEU A 226 -8.21 11.96 6.55
C LEU A 226 -7.23 10.83 6.24
N ASN A 227 -5.94 11.12 6.20
CA ASN A 227 -4.92 10.09 6.05
C ASN A 227 -5.09 8.95 7.07
N HIS A 228 -4.67 7.77 6.68
CA HIS A 228 -4.70 6.58 7.51
C HIS A 228 -3.97 6.79 8.86
N ALA A 229 -4.46 6.13 9.91
CA ALA A 229 -3.90 6.24 11.27
C ALA A 229 -2.38 5.99 11.33
N SER A 230 -1.85 5.08 10.51
CA SER A 230 -0.41 4.80 10.44
C SER A 230 0.42 5.99 9.96
N ILE A 231 -0.10 6.77 9.00
CA ILE A 231 0.52 8.02 8.55
C ILE A 231 0.47 9.05 9.67
N ILE A 232 -0.70 9.23 10.29
CA ILE A 232 -0.88 10.18 11.40
C ILE A 232 0.08 9.86 12.54
N ASP A 233 0.23 8.60 12.92
CA ASP A 233 1.11 8.17 14.00
C ASP A 233 2.59 8.30 13.60
N GLY A 234 2.96 7.94 12.36
CA GLY A 234 4.31 8.15 11.85
C GLY A 234 4.72 9.63 11.84
N VAL A 235 3.81 10.51 11.41
CA VAL A 235 4.03 11.97 11.46
C VAL A 235 4.14 12.47 12.92
N ARG A 236 3.40 11.89 13.86
CA ARG A 236 3.49 12.26 15.29
C ARG A 236 4.83 11.88 15.92
N LEU A 237 5.44 10.78 15.50
CA LEU A 237 6.75 10.34 15.98
C LEU A 237 7.88 11.21 15.45
N CYS A 238 7.71 11.87 14.31
CA CYS A 238 8.70 12.76 13.70
C CYS A 238 8.73 14.13 14.37
N LYS A 239 9.91 14.76 14.42
CA LYS A 239 10.11 16.11 14.98
C LYS A 239 9.82 17.23 13.99
N ALA A 240 9.60 16.93 12.72
CA ALA A 240 9.29 17.90 11.68
C ALA A 240 8.04 18.74 12.03
N LYS A 241 8.02 19.97 11.57
CA LYS A 241 6.85 20.84 11.72
C LYS A 241 5.68 20.26 10.94
N ARG A 242 4.53 20.14 11.60
CA ARG A 242 3.34 19.50 11.06
C ARG A 242 2.33 20.52 10.60
N TYR A 243 1.89 20.38 9.36
CA TYR A 243 0.79 21.10 8.76
C TYR A 243 -0.30 20.12 8.36
N ARG A 244 -1.54 20.53 8.45
CA ARG A 244 -2.69 19.68 8.14
C ARG A 244 -3.68 20.47 7.29
N TYR A 245 -4.12 19.88 6.18
CA TYR A 245 -5.13 20.47 5.31
C TYR A 245 -6.39 19.57 5.27
N ALA A 246 -7.55 20.17 4.99
CA ALA A 246 -8.80 19.44 4.87
C ALA A 246 -8.74 18.45 3.69
N ASN A 247 -9.46 17.34 3.79
CA ASN A 247 -9.39 16.25 2.83
C ASN A 247 -9.58 16.73 1.39
N ALA A 248 -8.56 16.49 0.58
CA ALA A 248 -8.50 16.88 -0.83
C ALA A 248 -8.78 18.36 -1.12
N ASP A 249 -8.60 19.26 -0.15
CA ASP A 249 -8.72 20.71 -0.34
C ASP A 249 -7.39 21.31 -0.81
N MET A 250 -7.30 21.60 -2.09
CA MET A 250 -6.08 22.12 -2.72
C MET A 250 -5.79 23.57 -2.32
N ASN A 251 -6.80 24.37 -1.92
CA ASN A 251 -6.59 25.73 -1.45
C ASN A 251 -5.94 25.72 -0.06
N GLU A 252 -6.41 24.84 0.84
CA GLU A 252 -5.76 24.68 2.13
C GLU A 252 -4.36 24.05 2.01
N LEU A 253 -4.17 23.08 1.10
CA LEU A 253 -2.85 22.54 0.80
C LEU A 253 -1.89 23.64 0.33
N GLU A 254 -2.31 24.49 -0.60
CA GLU A 254 -1.50 25.59 -1.08
C GLU A 254 -1.12 26.57 0.03
N LYS A 255 -2.07 26.92 0.92
CA LYS A 255 -1.81 27.75 2.09
C LYS A 255 -0.77 27.11 3.02
N CYS A 256 -0.90 25.83 3.32
CA CYS A 256 0.09 25.10 4.14
C CYS A 256 1.49 25.13 3.50
N LEU A 257 1.56 24.95 2.18
CA LEU A 257 2.83 25.03 1.43
C LEU A 257 3.46 26.42 1.48
N GLN A 258 2.65 27.49 1.41
CA GLN A 258 3.12 28.88 1.57
C GLN A 258 3.68 29.11 2.97
N GLU A 259 2.99 28.63 4.01
CA GLU A 259 3.44 28.74 5.40
C GLU A 259 4.70 27.92 5.70
N ALA A 260 4.93 26.83 4.95
CA ALA A 260 6.05 25.91 5.14
C ALA A 260 7.33 26.34 4.38
N GLN A 261 7.37 27.51 3.71
CA GLN A 261 8.52 27.90 2.88
C GLN A 261 9.83 28.12 3.64
N ALA A 262 9.77 28.41 4.93
CA ALA A 262 10.97 28.60 5.76
C ALA A 262 11.68 27.27 6.14
N GLN A 263 11.01 26.12 6.02
CA GLN A 263 11.57 24.82 6.35
C GLN A 263 12.51 24.31 5.25
N ARG A 264 13.56 23.55 5.67
CA ARG A 264 14.59 23.03 4.77
C ARG A 264 13.99 22.10 3.71
N PHE A 265 13.31 21.04 4.13
CA PHE A 265 12.59 20.12 3.28
C PHE A 265 11.09 20.14 3.59
N ARG A 266 10.26 19.96 2.57
CA ARG A 266 8.81 19.86 2.66
C ARG A 266 8.34 18.62 1.97
N ILE A 267 7.39 17.89 2.57
CA ILE A 267 6.75 16.74 1.95
C ILE A 267 5.23 16.83 2.10
N ILE A 268 4.52 16.62 1.01
CA ILE A 268 3.07 16.43 0.99
C ILE A 268 2.80 14.93 1.15
N VAL A 269 1.87 14.58 2.05
CA VAL A 269 1.54 13.18 2.35
C VAL A 269 0.04 12.97 2.25
N THR A 270 -0.38 11.98 1.45
CA THR A 270 -1.79 11.64 1.24
C THR A 270 -1.99 10.14 1.07
N ASP A 271 -3.17 9.61 1.47
CA ASP A 271 -3.67 8.36 0.92
C ASP A 271 -4.03 8.57 -0.56
N GLY A 272 -3.78 7.59 -1.41
CA GLY A 272 -4.22 7.61 -2.82
C GLY A 272 -5.73 7.44 -2.92
N VAL A 273 -6.26 6.47 -2.16
CA VAL A 273 -7.70 6.25 -1.96
C VAL A 273 -7.99 6.20 -0.46
N PHE A 274 -8.87 7.05 0.01
CA PHE A 274 -9.24 7.14 1.42
C PHE A 274 -10.18 6.00 1.83
N SER A 275 -9.76 5.22 2.80
CA SER A 275 -10.34 3.91 3.15
C SER A 275 -11.80 3.92 3.58
N MET A 276 -12.32 5.03 4.13
CA MET A 276 -13.67 5.11 4.68
C MET A 276 -14.69 5.70 3.70
N ASP A 277 -14.25 6.51 2.77
CA ASP A 277 -15.08 7.21 1.80
C ASP A 277 -14.92 6.65 0.38
N GLY A 278 -13.75 6.12 0.07
CA GLY A 278 -13.39 5.67 -1.26
C GLY A 278 -12.99 6.80 -2.21
N ASN A 279 -13.04 8.06 -1.78
CA ASN A 279 -12.61 9.18 -2.60
C ASN A 279 -11.11 9.10 -2.92
N VAL A 280 -10.74 9.64 -4.06
CA VAL A 280 -9.39 9.57 -4.63
C VAL A 280 -8.71 10.92 -4.45
N ALA A 281 -7.44 10.93 -4.03
CA ALA A 281 -6.65 12.15 -3.95
C ALA A 281 -6.41 12.73 -5.36
N PRO A 282 -6.57 14.06 -5.57
CA PRO A 282 -6.35 14.71 -6.87
C PRO A 282 -4.84 14.87 -7.13
N MET A 283 -4.20 13.77 -7.53
CA MET A 283 -2.73 13.67 -7.60
C MET A 283 -2.09 14.62 -8.61
N ASP A 284 -2.78 14.93 -9.70
CA ASP A 284 -2.34 15.93 -10.69
C ASP A 284 -2.16 17.32 -10.03
N GLN A 285 -3.18 17.78 -9.30
CA GLN A 285 -3.16 19.07 -8.60
C GLN A 285 -2.16 19.05 -7.42
N ILE A 286 -2.06 17.94 -6.68
CA ILE A 286 -1.07 17.78 -5.60
C ILE A 286 0.35 17.90 -6.16
N CYS A 287 0.65 17.21 -7.27
CA CYS A 287 1.95 17.28 -7.90
C CYS A 287 2.25 18.67 -8.50
N ASP A 288 1.24 19.36 -9.07
CA ASP A 288 1.39 20.72 -9.57
C ASP A 288 1.75 21.71 -8.43
N LEU A 289 1.10 21.57 -7.28
CA LEU A 289 1.41 22.35 -6.09
C LEU A 289 2.79 21.99 -5.51
N ALA A 290 3.14 20.71 -5.51
CA ALA A 290 4.46 20.25 -5.06
C ALA A 290 5.58 20.86 -5.90
N GLU A 291 5.44 20.87 -7.21
CA GLU A 291 6.40 21.50 -8.14
C GLU A 291 6.45 23.04 -7.96
N LYS A 292 5.28 23.68 -7.82
CA LYS A 292 5.18 25.13 -7.63
C LYS A 292 5.88 25.62 -6.37
N TYR A 293 5.76 24.86 -5.27
CA TYR A 293 6.28 25.22 -3.94
C TYR A 293 7.53 24.43 -3.54
N ASP A 294 8.15 23.72 -4.46
CA ASP A 294 9.34 22.91 -4.25
C ASP A 294 9.17 21.96 -3.04
N ALA A 295 8.29 20.95 -3.17
CA ALA A 295 7.99 19.96 -2.16
C ALA A 295 8.09 18.53 -2.72
N LEU A 296 8.38 17.57 -1.85
CA LEU A 296 8.31 16.13 -2.14
C LEU A 296 6.85 15.64 -2.05
N VAL A 297 6.56 14.51 -2.66
CA VAL A 297 5.24 13.87 -2.60
C VAL A 297 5.37 12.43 -2.13
N MET A 298 4.57 12.05 -1.13
CA MET A 298 4.37 10.68 -0.66
C MET A 298 2.90 10.27 -0.79
N VAL A 299 2.65 9.07 -1.31
CA VAL A 299 1.32 8.50 -1.46
C VAL A 299 1.25 7.10 -0.84
N ASP A 300 0.22 6.84 -0.04
CA ASP A 300 -0.16 5.49 0.38
C ASP A 300 -1.12 4.88 -0.64
N GLU A 301 -0.64 3.87 -1.36
CA GLU A 301 -1.38 3.16 -2.40
C GLU A 301 -2.14 1.91 -1.87
N SER A 302 -2.30 1.77 -0.57
CA SER A 302 -2.88 0.56 0.04
C SER A 302 -4.31 0.24 -0.40
N HIS A 303 -5.09 1.22 -0.85
CA HIS A 303 -6.45 1.04 -1.36
C HIS A 303 -6.58 1.38 -2.86
N SER A 304 -5.51 1.79 -3.49
CA SER A 304 -5.49 2.22 -4.89
C SER A 304 -4.72 1.27 -5.82
N ALA A 305 -3.56 0.77 -5.39
CA ALA A 305 -2.80 -0.21 -6.18
C ALA A 305 -3.59 -1.53 -6.35
N GLY A 306 -3.65 -2.03 -7.57
CA GLY A 306 -4.51 -3.13 -8.00
C GLY A 306 -5.97 -2.73 -8.26
N VAL A 307 -6.37 -1.48 -8.00
CA VAL A 307 -7.78 -1.07 -7.94
C VAL A 307 -8.11 0.07 -8.89
N VAL A 308 -7.32 1.16 -8.91
CA VAL A 308 -7.58 2.33 -9.74
C VAL A 308 -6.52 2.51 -10.82
N GLY A 309 -6.85 3.28 -11.85
CA GLY A 309 -6.04 3.41 -13.07
C GLY A 309 -6.54 2.48 -14.17
N ALA A 310 -6.05 2.64 -15.38
CA ALA A 310 -6.49 1.87 -16.55
C ALA A 310 -6.09 0.38 -16.47
N THR A 311 -4.99 0.09 -15.80
CA THR A 311 -4.47 -1.27 -15.60
C THR A 311 -4.25 -1.61 -14.12
N GLY A 312 -4.78 -0.77 -13.21
CA GLY A 312 -4.72 -0.98 -11.78
C GLY A 312 -3.41 -0.50 -11.11
N HIS A 313 -2.56 0.27 -11.78
CA HIS A 313 -1.29 0.74 -11.23
C HIS A 313 -1.43 1.94 -10.26
N GLY A 314 -2.64 2.15 -9.71
CA GLY A 314 -2.87 3.13 -8.67
C GLY A 314 -3.15 4.55 -9.16
N VAL A 315 -3.05 5.50 -8.22
CA VAL A 315 -3.43 6.89 -8.50
C VAL A 315 -2.45 7.60 -9.44
N SER A 316 -1.20 7.18 -9.48
CA SER A 316 -0.22 7.75 -10.40
C SER A 316 -0.52 7.40 -11.86
N GLU A 317 -1.06 6.21 -12.13
CA GLU A 317 -1.57 5.87 -13.46
C GLU A 317 -2.83 6.67 -13.78
N LEU A 318 -3.78 6.72 -12.85
CA LEU A 318 -5.06 7.42 -13.03
C LEU A 318 -4.86 8.89 -13.42
N TYR A 319 -3.94 9.58 -12.76
CA TYR A 319 -3.66 11.01 -12.97
C TYR A 319 -2.41 11.29 -13.83
N LYS A 320 -1.76 10.25 -14.36
CA LYS A 320 -0.54 10.36 -15.18
C LYS A 320 0.59 11.11 -14.45
N THR A 321 0.77 10.81 -13.17
CA THR A 321 1.78 11.44 -12.29
C THR A 321 3.00 10.55 -12.03
N HIS A 322 3.22 9.51 -12.83
CA HIS A 322 4.43 8.69 -12.75
C HIS A 322 5.69 9.56 -12.84
N GLY A 323 6.66 9.32 -11.96
CA GLY A 323 7.90 10.07 -11.87
C GLY A 323 7.81 11.42 -11.10
N ARG A 324 6.59 11.86 -10.74
CA ARG A 324 6.34 13.09 -9.95
C ARG A 324 6.11 12.80 -8.46
N VAL A 325 5.95 11.54 -8.09
CA VAL A 325 5.83 11.07 -6.71
C VAL A 325 7.18 10.47 -6.28
N ASP A 326 7.67 10.87 -5.11
CA ASP A 326 8.99 10.48 -4.62
C ASP A 326 8.95 9.21 -3.75
N ILE A 327 7.85 8.99 -3.03
CA ILE A 327 7.66 7.87 -2.10
C ILE A 327 6.26 7.31 -2.28
N TYR A 328 6.19 6.00 -2.50
CA TYR A 328 4.95 5.24 -2.38
C TYR A 328 5.06 4.29 -1.19
N THR A 329 3.99 4.14 -0.43
CA THR A 329 3.82 3.05 0.51
C THR A 329 2.64 2.18 0.10
N GLY A 330 2.64 0.93 0.53
CA GLY A 330 1.56 0.01 0.16
C GLY A 330 1.57 -1.26 0.99
N THR A 331 0.53 -2.07 0.80
CA THR A 331 0.32 -3.31 1.54
C THR A 331 0.18 -4.52 0.63
N LEU A 332 0.73 -5.65 1.07
CA LEU A 332 0.46 -6.98 0.49
C LEU A 332 -0.81 -7.61 1.09
N GLY A 333 -1.42 -6.96 2.08
CA GLY A 333 -2.56 -7.46 2.85
C GLY A 333 -3.94 -7.14 2.28
N LYS A 334 -4.03 -6.63 1.04
CA LYS A 334 -5.31 -6.29 0.37
C LYS A 334 -5.35 -6.84 -1.06
N ALA A 335 -5.38 -5.99 -2.09
CA ALA A 335 -5.40 -6.39 -3.49
C ALA A 335 -4.27 -7.38 -3.85
N PHE A 336 -3.11 -7.26 -3.23
CA PHE A 336 -1.94 -8.09 -3.50
C PHE A 336 -1.91 -9.41 -2.69
N GLY A 337 -3.05 -10.09 -2.55
CA GLY A 337 -3.15 -11.45 -2.01
C GLY A 337 -3.66 -11.54 -0.57
N GLY A 338 -3.82 -10.43 0.15
CA GLY A 338 -4.56 -10.39 1.42
C GLY A 338 -3.85 -10.96 2.65
N ALA A 339 -2.56 -11.29 2.58
CA ALA A 339 -1.81 -11.81 3.71
C ALA A 339 -1.11 -10.67 4.51
N LEU A 340 0.08 -10.90 4.98
CA LEU A 340 0.89 -9.93 5.74
C LEU A 340 1.93 -9.30 4.82
N GLY A 341 2.38 -8.10 5.16
CA GLY A 341 3.45 -7.40 4.46
C GLY A 341 3.08 -5.99 4.07
N GLY A 342 4.08 -5.13 4.09
CA GLY A 342 4.04 -3.77 3.60
C GLY A 342 5.34 -3.41 2.90
N PHE A 343 5.33 -2.29 2.21
CA PHE A 343 6.53 -1.82 1.51
C PHE A 343 6.54 -0.29 1.42
N THR A 344 7.74 0.25 1.28
CA THR A 344 8.00 1.58 0.77
C THR A 344 8.80 1.46 -0.50
N THR A 345 8.39 2.13 -1.58
CA THR A 345 9.09 2.14 -2.87
C THR A 345 9.23 3.57 -3.38
N GLY A 346 10.32 3.88 -4.06
CA GLY A 346 10.57 5.26 -4.52
C GLY A 346 12.01 5.49 -4.93
N ARG A 347 12.51 6.68 -4.62
CA ARG A 347 13.88 7.10 -4.93
C ARG A 347 14.90 6.28 -4.16
N LYS A 348 15.96 5.87 -4.84
CA LYS A 348 16.98 4.95 -4.29
C LYS A 348 17.62 5.45 -2.99
N GLU A 349 18.03 6.71 -2.94
CA GLU A 349 18.72 7.27 -1.77
C GLU A 349 17.81 7.34 -0.54
N ILE A 350 16.50 7.54 -0.76
CA ILE A 350 15.47 7.45 0.30
C ILE A 350 15.43 6.02 0.85
N ILE A 351 15.27 5.03 -0.04
CA ILE A 351 15.18 3.62 0.34
C ILE A 351 16.47 3.15 1.03
N ASP A 352 17.64 3.54 0.53
CA ASP A 352 18.92 3.21 1.15
C ASP A 352 19.04 3.77 2.58
N LEU A 353 18.59 5.01 2.82
CA LEU A 353 18.61 5.57 4.18
C LEU A 353 17.58 4.88 5.09
N LEU A 354 16.40 4.52 4.59
CA LEU A 354 15.42 3.76 5.36
C LEU A 354 15.97 2.40 5.80
N ARG A 355 16.73 1.69 4.96
CA ARG A 355 17.43 0.45 5.36
C ARG A 355 18.42 0.66 6.50
N GLN A 356 19.00 1.84 6.63
CA GLN A 356 19.96 2.16 7.68
C GLN A 356 19.31 2.64 8.99
N ARG A 357 18.15 3.34 8.92
CA ARG A 357 17.59 4.07 10.05
C ARG A 357 16.13 3.74 10.40
N SER A 358 15.35 3.14 9.50
CA SER A 358 13.93 2.85 9.76
C SER A 358 13.77 1.81 10.86
N ARG A 359 13.29 2.22 12.04
CA ARG A 359 13.20 1.36 13.23
C ARG A 359 12.30 0.14 13.01
N PRO A 360 11.09 0.24 12.39
CA PRO A 360 10.28 -0.93 12.10
C PRO A 360 10.99 -1.96 11.21
N TYR A 361 11.81 -1.52 10.27
CA TYR A 361 12.64 -2.41 9.46
C TYR A 361 13.79 -3.06 10.23
N LEU A 362 14.49 -2.27 11.05
CA LEU A 362 15.68 -2.75 11.76
C LEU A 362 15.34 -3.73 12.89
N PHE A 363 14.17 -3.60 13.50
CA PHE A 363 13.84 -4.32 14.73
C PHE A 363 12.68 -5.32 14.60
N SER A 364 11.96 -5.34 13.47
CA SER A 364 10.95 -6.36 13.19
C SER A 364 11.53 -7.53 12.40
N ASN A 365 10.98 -8.70 12.65
CA ASN A 365 11.33 -9.91 11.91
C ASN A 365 11.04 -9.77 10.42
N SER A 366 11.83 -10.41 9.56
CA SER A 366 11.65 -10.42 8.12
C SER A 366 10.37 -11.17 7.73
N LEU A 367 9.78 -10.82 6.58
CA LEU A 367 8.65 -11.55 6.00
C LEU A 367 9.00 -13.02 5.79
N ALA A 368 8.05 -13.90 6.10
CA ALA A 368 8.22 -15.33 5.95
C ALA A 368 8.27 -15.76 4.47
N PRO A 369 9.05 -16.79 4.12
CA PRO A 369 9.20 -17.24 2.73
C PRO A 369 7.89 -17.55 2.01
N GLY A 370 6.90 -18.14 2.70
CA GLY A 370 5.59 -18.41 2.12
C GLY A 370 4.85 -17.15 1.67
N ILE A 371 4.98 -16.04 2.42
CA ILE A 371 4.41 -14.74 2.05
C ILE A 371 5.12 -14.20 0.80
N ILE A 372 6.45 -14.26 0.77
CA ILE A 372 7.23 -13.82 -0.39
C ILE A 372 6.84 -14.60 -1.65
N GLY A 373 6.75 -15.93 -1.55
CA GLY A 373 6.40 -16.79 -2.71
C GLY A 373 5.04 -16.44 -3.31
N ALA A 374 4.02 -16.28 -2.47
CA ALA A 374 2.70 -15.89 -2.94
C ALA A 374 2.67 -14.46 -3.51
N SER A 375 3.38 -13.52 -2.86
CA SER A 375 3.44 -12.13 -3.35
C SER A 375 4.13 -12.02 -4.71
N LEU A 376 5.21 -12.77 -4.94
CA LEU A 376 5.84 -12.87 -6.26
C LEU A 376 4.87 -13.40 -7.31
N GLU A 377 4.04 -14.37 -6.95
CA GLU A 377 3.04 -14.93 -7.85
C GLU A 377 1.92 -13.92 -8.16
N VAL A 378 1.54 -13.05 -7.21
CA VAL A 378 0.61 -11.93 -7.46
C VAL A 378 1.13 -11.05 -8.60
N PHE A 379 2.38 -10.56 -8.50
CA PHE A 379 2.94 -9.68 -9.54
C PHE A 379 3.07 -10.37 -10.91
N LYS A 380 3.28 -11.71 -10.94
CA LYS A 380 3.21 -12.48 -12.19
C LYS A 380 1.81 -12.48 -12.78
N ILE A 381 0.77 -12.76 -11.96
CA ILE A 381 -0.63 -12.75 -12.39
C ILE A 381 -1.00 -11.38 -12.98
N LEU A 382 -0.64 -10.29 -12.29
CA LEU A 382 -0.94 -8.95 -12.75
C LEU A 382 -0.19 -8.56 -14.04
N LYS A 383 1.01 -9.09 -14.24
CA LYS A 383 1.77 -8.89 -15.49
C LYS A 383 1.23 -9.70 -16.66
N GLU A 384 0.62 -10.86 -16.40
CA GLU A 384 0.05 -11.75 -17.41
C GLU A 384 -1.27 -11.20 -17.99
N SER A 385 -2.12 -10.55 -17.18
CA SER A 385 -3.47 -10.15 -17.60
C SER A 385 -4.10 -9.11 -16.69
N ASN A 386 -4.86 -8.18 -17.29
CA ASN A 386 -5.70 -7.21 -16.59
C ASN A 386 -7.09 -7.77 -16.21
N ALA A 387 -7.41 -9.04 -16.52
CA ALA A 387 -8.75 -9.57 -16.40
C ALA A 387 -9.37 -9.43 -14.98
N LEU A 388 -8.57 -9.54 -13.91
CA LEU A 388 -9.06 -9.35 -12.55
C LEU A 388 -9.41 -7.88 -12.28
N HIS A 389 -8.60 -6.94 -12.76
CA HIS A 389 -8.87 -5.51 -12.65
C HIS A 389 -10.11 -5.12 -13.47
N ASP A 390 -10.21 -5.59 -14.71
CA ASP A 390 -11.35 -5.29 -15.59
C ASP A 390 -12.66 -5.80 -14.97
N LYS A 391 -12.67 -7.03 -14.43
CA LYS A 391 -13.81 -7.59 -13.70
C LYS A 391 -14.14 -6.79 -12.44
N LEU A 392 -13.13 -6.32 -11.71
CA LEU A 392 -13.36 -5.44 -10.56
C LEU A 392 -14.07 -4.16 -10.97
N VAL A 393 -13.60 -3.49 -12.01
CA VAL A 393 -14.19 -2.23 -12.53
C VAL A 393 -15.63 -2.45 -13.01
N GLU A 394 -15.89 -3.55 -13.73
CA GLU A 394 -17.24 -3.93 -14.17
C GLU A 394 -18.17 -4.13 -12.96
N ASN A 395 -17.72 -4.90 -11.97
CA ASN A 395 -18.49 -5.17 -10.74
C ASN A 395 -18.78 -3.90 -9.95
N VAL A 396 -17.82 -3.00 -9.82
CA VAL A 396 -17.96 -1.71 -9.12
C VAL A 396 -19.00 -0.84 -9.81
N ASN A 397 -18.89 -0.67 -11.12
CA ASN A 397 -19.83 0.15 -11.90
C ASN A 397 -21.24 -0.43 -11.81
N TYR A 398 -21.40 -1.74 -12.03
CA TYR A 398 -22.68 -2.43 -11.93
C TYR A 398 -23.35 -2.22 -10.57
N PHE A 399 -22.61 -2.45 -9.47
CA PHE A 399 -23.14 -2.29 -8.12
C PHE A 399 -23.57 -0.84 -7.85
N ARG A 400 -22.73 0.13 -8.18
CA ARG A 400 -22.99 1.56 -7.93
C ARG A 400 -24.18 2.07 -8.71
N ASP A 401 -24.26 1.73 -10.01
CA ASP A 401 -25.36 2.16 -10.88
C ASP A 401 -26.71 1.65 -10.35
N LYS A 402 -26.78 0.37 -9.98
CA LYS A 402 -27.98 -0.25 -9.43
C LYS A 402 -28.39 0.34 -8.09
N MET A 403 -27.43 0.55 -7.19
CA MET A 403 -27.69 1.13 -5.87
C MET A 403 -28.14 2.60 -5.97
N THR A 404 -27.51 3.37 -6.84
CA THR A 404 -27.90 4.77 -7.10
C THR A 404 -29.28 4.84 -7.72
N ALA A 405 -29.58 3.98 -8.70
CA ALA A 405 -30.89 3.90 -9.31
C ALA A 405 -32.00 3.47 -8.32
N ALA A 406 -31.65 2.68 -7.29
CA ALA A 406 -32.55 2.32 -6.20
C ALA A 406 -32.80 3.46 -5.19
N GLY A 407 -32.08 4.58 -5.27
CA GLY A 407 -32.24 5.76 -4.44
C GLY A 407 -31.31 5.85 -3.24
N PHE A 408 -30.25 5.01 -3.16
CA PHE A 408 -29.24 5.14 -2.11
C PHE A 408 -28.30 6.30 -2.38
N ASP A 409 -27.95 7.03 -1.32
CA ASP A 409 -26.88 8.01 -1.33
C ASP A 409 -25.53 7.31 -1.23
N ILE A 410 -24.78 7.29 -2.34
CA ILE A 410 -23.43 6.72 -2.43
C ILE A 410 -22.45 7.82 -2.78
N LYS A 411 -21.42 7.97 -1.98
CA LYS A 411 -20.35 8.94 -2.27
C LYS A 411 -19.70 8.65 -3.63
N PRO A 412 -19.52 9.66 -4.50
CA PRO A 412 -18.82 9.49 -5.76
C PRO A 412 -17.37 9.01 -5.54
N THR A 413 -16.97 7.97 -6.27
CA THR A 413 -15.61 7.44 -6.22
C THR A 413 -15.27 6.69 -7.51
N GLN A 414 -13.99 6.53 -7.79
CA GLN A 414 -13.45 5.66 -8.84
C GLN A 414 -12.84 4.38 -8.26
N SER A 415 -12.93 4.18 -6.93
CA SER A 415 -12.38 3.02 -6.23
C SER A 415 -13.41 1.90 -6.03
N ALA A 416 -12.96 0.75 -5.55
CA ALA A 416 -13.80 -0.39 -5.22
C ALA A 416 -14.54 -0.25 -3.87
N ILE A 417 -14.42 0.88 -3.21
CA ILE A 417 -15.08 1.20 -1.95
C ILE A 417 -16.37 1.97 -2.24
N CYS A 418 -17.52 1.39 -1.87
CA CYS A 418 -18.82 2.03 -2.01
C CYS A 418 -19.37 2.38 -0.62
N ALA A 419 -19.32 3.65 -0.26
CA ALA A 419 -19.86 4.15 1.00
C ALA A 419 -21.35 4.48 0.84
N VAL A 420 -22.22 3.60 1.33
CA VAL A 420 -23.70 3.79 1.36
C VAL A 420 -24.01 4.61 2.62
N MET A 421 -24.38 5.87 2.43
CA MET A 421 -24.56 6.83 3.52
C MET A 421 -25.87 6.59 4.27
N LEU A 422 -25.77 6.50 5.60
CA LEU A 422 -26.92 6.35 6.51
C LEU A 422 -26.97 7.47 7.55
N TYR A 423 -25.86 8.21 7.72
CA TYR A 423 -25.68 9.37 8.62
C TYR A 423 -25.80 9.03 10.12
N ASP A 424 -26.81 8.23 10.53
CA ASP A 424 -27.07 7.86 11.91
C ASP A 424 -26.29 6.60 12.34
N ALA A 425 -25.59 6.68 13.47
CA ALA A 425 -24.74 5.61 13.99
C ALA A 425 -25.54 4.36 14.42
N LYS A 426 -26.72 4.56 15.04
CA LYS A 426 -27.57 3.47 15.49
C LYS A 426 -28.21 2.75 14.29
N LEU A 427 -28.68 3.54 13.31
CA LEU A 427 -29.22 3.01 12.08
C LEU A 427 -28.20 2.15 11.33
N SER A 428 -26.91 2.60 11.25
CA SER A 428 -25.86 1.83 10.55
C SER A 428 -25.60 0.46 11.20
N GLN A 429 -25.69 0.37 12.52
CA GLN A 429 -25.53 -0.90 13.24
C GLN A 429 -26.73 -1.82 13.02
N ILE A 430 -27.97 -1.30 13.12
CA ILE A 430 -29.20 -2.05 12.87
C ILE A 430 -29.22 -2.54 11.42
N TYR A 431 -28.85 -1.67 10.47
CA TYR A 431 -28.79 -1.99 9.06
C TYR A 431 -27.82 -3.14 8.79
N ALA A 432 -26.60 -3.08 9.33
CA ALA A 432 -25.60 -4.15 9.17
C ALA A 432 -26.08 -5.50 9.75
N ALA A 433 -26.75 -5.46 10.92
CA ALA A 433 -27.31 -6.68 11.53
C ALA A 433 -28.42 -7.28 10.66
N ARG A 434 -29.32 -6.47 10.09
CA ARG A 434 -30.38 -6.92 9.17
C ARG A 434 -29.80 -7.49 7.87
N MET A 435 -28.76 -6.85 7.30
CA MET A 435 -28.07 -7.37 6.12
C MET A 435 -27.47 -8.76 6.38
N GLN A 436 -26.92 -8.99 7.58
CA GLN A 436 -26.38 -10.31 7.94
C GLN A 436 -27.49 -11.37 8.00
N GLU A 437 -28.72 -11.03 8.43
CA GLU A 437 -29.87 -11.93 8.40
C GLU A 437 -30.30 -12.29 6.96
N GLU A 438 -30.13 -11.36 6.02
CA GLU A 438 -30.33 -11.58 4.58
C GLU A 438 -29.16 -12.34 3.90
N GLY A 439 -28.16 -12.78 4.66
CA GLY A 439 -27.01 -13.52 4.15
C GLY A 439 -25.95 -12.64 3.50
N ILE A 440 -25.88 -11.35 3.86
CA ILE A 440 -24.89 -10.38 3.36
C ILE A 440 -24.06 -9.86 4.54
N TYR A 441 -22.76 -10.06 4.51
CA TYR A 441 -21.86 -9.58 5.56
C TYR A 441 -21.31 -8.20 5.18
N VAL A 442 -21.79 -7.17 5.88
CA VAL A 442 -21.35 -5.78 5.81
C VAL A 442 -21.15 -5.20 7.20
N THR A 443 -20.39 -4.12 7.31
CA THR A 443 -20.12 -3.45 8.59
C THR A 443 -20.54 -1.98 8.53
N GLY A 444 -21.24 -1.53 9.57
CA GLY A 444 -21.54 -0.12 9.80
C GLY A 444 -20.32 0.60 10.39
N PHE A 445 -19.97 1.74 9.80
CA PHE A 445 -18.91 2.62 10.32
C PHE A 445 -19.51 3.91 10.84
N TYR A 446 -19.12 4.27 12.05
CA TYR A 446 -19.59 5.44 12.79
C TYR A 446 -18.47 6.04 13.65
N TYR A 447 -18.72 7.16 14.31
CA TYR A 447 -17.73 7.81 15.16
C TYR A 447 -17.16 6.84 16.24
N PRO A 448 -15.84 6.82 16.52
CA PRO A 448 -14.82 7.75 16.01
C PRO A 448 -14.13 7.35 14.68
N VAL A 449 -14.54 6.26 14.04
CA VAL A 449 -13.90 5.75 12.79
C VAL A 449 -14.19 6.69 11.62
N VAL A 450 -15.39 7.26 11.60
CA VAL A 450 -15.80 8.31 10.66
C VAL A 450 -16.33 9.52 11.45
N PRO A 451 -16.41 10.73 10.87
CA PRO A 451 -16.94 11.90 11.57
C PRO A 451 -18.37 11.67 12.11
N LYS A 452 -18.77 12.43 13.15
CA LYS A 452 -20.14 12.42 13.64
C LYS A 452 -21.12 12.77 12.51
N ASP A 453 -22.30 12.17 12.55
CA ASP A 453 -23.36 12.34 11.56
C ASP A 453 -22.94 11.97 10.13
N GLN A 454 -21.93 11.11 9.98
CA GLN A 454 -21.42 10.58 8.73
C GLN A 454 -21.36 9.06 8.74
N ALA A 455 -22.25 8.41 9.53
CA ALA A 455 -22.28 6.94 9.57
C ALA A 455 -22.72 6.36 8.23
N ARG A 456 -22.15 5.18 7.91
CA ARG A 456 -22.34 4.51 6.62
C ARG A 456 -22.17 3.00 6.72
N ILE A 457 -22.69 2.30 5.73
CA ILE A 457 -22.23 0.93 5.42
C ILE A 457 -21.13 1.06 4.36
N ARG A 458 -19.92 0.56 4.66
CA ARG A 458 -18.83 0.51 3.69
C ARG A 458 -18.86 -0.84 2.98
N VAL A 459 -19.21 -0.83 1.70
CA VAL A 459 -19.23 -2.02 0.85
C VAL A 459 -17.93 -2.10 0.07
N GLN A 460 -17.27 -3.25 0.12
CA GLN A 460 -16.04 -3.55 -0.62
C GLN A 460 -16.38 -4.48 -1.78
N ILE A 461 -16.22 -4.00 -2.99
CA ILE A 461 -16.43 -4.80 -4.20
C ILE A 461 -15.13 -5.53 -4.54
N SER A 462 -15.27 -6.77 -5.04
CA SER A 462 -14.17 -7.65 -5.39
C SER A 462 -14.35 -8.23 -6.80
N ALA A 463 -13.24 -8.49 -7.48
CA ALA A 463 -13.23 -9.32 -8.68
C ALA A 463 -13.70 -10.77 -8.42
N GLY A 464 -13.62 -11.22 -7.16
CA GLY A 464 -14.17 -12.52 -6.73
C GLY A 464 -15.70 -12.56 -6.63
N HIS A 465 -16.40 -11.41 -6.71
CA HIS A 465 -17.86 -11.42 -6.77
C HIS A 465 -18.33 -11.75 -8.17
N GLU A 466 -19.31 -12.67 -8.26
CA GLU A 466 -20.06 -12.92 -9.48
C GLU A 466 -21.31 -12.01 -9.51
N LYS A 467 -21.93 -11.88 -10.67
CA LYS A 467 -23.10 -11.01 -10.86
C LYS A 467 -24.25 -11.37 -9.92
N GLU A 468 -24.49 -12.65 -9.73
CA GLU A 468 -25.52 -13.19 -8.82
C GLU A 468 -25.27 -12.76 -7.36
N HIS A 469 -23.98 -12.67 -6.94
CA HIS A 469 -23.62 -12.18 -5.62
C HIS A 469 -23.96 -10.70 -5.46
N LEU A 470 -23.68 -9.89 -6.48
CA LEU A 470 -24.01 -8.47 -6.51
C LEU A 470 -25.51 -8.24 -6.51
N ASP A 471 -26.26 -8.98 -7.34
CA ASP A 471 -27.73 -8.89 -7.42
C ASP A 471 -28.37 -9.24 -6.08
N LYS A 472 -27.91 -10.31 -5.41
CA LYS A 472 -28.39 -10.69 -4.07
C LYS A 472 -28.08 -9.59 -3.03
N CYS A 473 -26.89 -9.01 -3.08
CA CYS A 473 -26.51 -7.91 -2.19
C CYS A 473 -27.39 -6.68 -2.40
N ILE A 474 -27.58 -6.26 -3.65
CA ILE A 474 -28.44 -5.12 -4.03
C ILE A 474 -29.89 -5.35 -3.57
N ALA A 475 -30.44 -6.54 -3.81
CA ALA A 475 -31.80 -6.89 -3.40
C ALA A 475 -31.95 -6.82 -1.86
N ALA A 476 -30.95 -7.32 -1.10
CA ALA A 476 -30.93 -7.22 0.36
C ALA A 476 -30.88 -5.77 0.83
N PHE A 477 -30.02 -4.94 0.23
CA PHE A 477 -29.96 -3.50 0.52
C PHE A 477 -31.30 -2.82 0.29
N ILE A 478 -31.96 -3.07 -0.85
CA ILE A 478 -33.28 -2.46 -1.16
C ILE A 478 -34.32 -2.91 -0.15
N LYS A 479 -34.39 -4.21 0.17
CA LYS A 479 -35.33 -4.76 1.15
C LYS A 479 -35.16 -4.10 2.51
N VAL A 480 -33.94 -4.16 3.06
CA VAL A 480 -33.62 -3.59 4.37
C VAL A 480 -33.77 -2.06 4.37
N GLY A 481 -33.43 -1.40 3.26
CA GLY A 481 -33.63 0.05 3.10
C GLY A 481 -35.09 0.47 3.20
N LYS A 482 -36.02 -0.28 2.61
CA LYS A 482 -37.47 -0.05 2.75
C LYS A 482 -37.96 -0.37 4.16
N GLU A 483 -37.54 -1.49 4.76
CA GLU A 483 -37.91 -1.89 6.12
C GLU A 483 -37.50 -0.82 7.16
N LEU A 484 -36.35 -0.19 7.00
CA LEU A 484 -35.82 0.78 7.94
C LEU A 484 -36.06 2.25 7.52
N GLY A 485 -36.86 2.50 6.48
CA GLY A 485 -37.24 3.84 6.03
C GLY A 485 -36.11 4.67 5.41
N VAL A 486 -35.04 4.03 4.96
CA VAL A 486 -33.93 4.66 4.20
C VAL A 486 -34.36 4.91 2.76
N LEU A 487 -35.15 4.00 2.21
CA LEU A 487 -35.77 4.12 0.88
C LEU A 487 -37.28 4.32 1.04
N LYS A 488 -37.86 5.08 0.11
CA LYS A 488 -39.32 5.30 0.02
C LYS A 488 -40.02 4.10 -0.60
#